data_8f32aa89b43b444c691dc26d5de40ad9
#
_entry.id   8f32aa89b43b444c691dc26d5de40ad9
#
_cell.length_a   1.000
_cell.length_b   1.000
_cell.length_c   1.000
_cell.angle_alpha   90.00
_cell.angle_beta   90.00
_cell.angle_gamma   90.00
#
_symmetry.space_group_name_H-M   'P 1'
#
loop_
_entity.id
_entity.type
_entity.pdbx_description
1 polymer ?
#
loop_
_entity_poly.entity_id
_entity_poly.type
_entity_poly.pdbx_seq_one_letter_code
_entity_poly.pdbx_strand_id
1 'polypeptide(L)' 'MNPYIKKAIEIAGGQAALARACGVSQPAVFRWLNGSRVKADYVVAISRASNGEAKAHEIRPDLPDIFPVPEPTNESAGA' A
#
# COMPACT_ATOMS: atom_id res chain seq x y z
N MET A 1 0.46 -13.78 -5.14
CA MET A 1 1.39 -12.70 -4.81
C MET A 1 0.71 -11.36 -4.98
N ASN A 2 0.99 -10.43 -4.08
CA ASN A 2 0.37 -9.11 -4.14
C ASN A 2 1.27 -8.17 -4.93
N PRO A 3 0.88 -7.74 -6.12
CA PRO A 3 1.76 -6.92 -6.97
C PRO A 3 2.02 -5.53 -6.39
N TYR A 4 1.11 -5.02 -5.60
CA TYR A 4 1.30 -3.69 -4.99
C TYR A 4 2.33 -3.74 -3.87
N ILE A 5 2.32 -4.82 -3.09
CA ILE A 5 3.35 -5.03 -2.06
C ILE A 5 4.69 -5.29 -2.72
N LYS A 6 4.72 -6.06 -3.82
CA LYS A 6 5.97 -6.29 -4.54
C LYS A 6 6.57 -4.98 -5.03
N LYS A 7 5.74 -4.09 -5.59
CA LYS A 7 6.21 -2.80 -6.06
C LYS A 7 6.75 -1.96 -4.90
N ALA A 8 6.05 -1.95 -3.77
CA ALA A 8 6.51 -1.21 -2.60
C ALA A 8 7.86 -1.72 -2.10
N ILE A 9 8.05 -3.05 -2.10
CA ILE A 9 9.31 -3.65 -1.70
C ILE A 9 10.44 -3.17 -2.62
N GLU A 10 10.19 -3.19 -3.93
CA GLU A 10 11.21 -2.78 -4.90
C GLU A 10 11.59 -1.32 -4.72
N ILE A 11 10.61 -0.46 -4.56
CA ILE A 11 10.86 0.98 -4.42
C ILE A 11 11.53 1.30 -3.09
N ALA A 12 11.13 0.62 -2.01
CA ALA A 12 11.70 0.84 -0.70
C ALA A 12 13.13 0.32 -0.56
N GLY A 13 13.51 -0.61 -1.42
CA GLY A 13 14.86 -1.16 -1.40
C GLY A 13 14.97 -2.55 -0.79
N GLY A 14 13.86 -3.26 -0.66
CA GLY A 14 13.84 -4.64 -0.16
C GLY A 14 12.82 -4.84 0.96
N GLN A 15 12.61 -6.10 1.31
CA GLN A 15 11.62 -6.43 2.34
C GLN A 15 11.98 -5.83 3.71
N ALA A 16 13.25 -5.88 4.07
CA ALA A 16 13.69 -5.30 5.35
C ALA A 16 13.50 -3.80 5.38
N ALA A 17 13.75 -3.13 4.24
CA ALA A 17 13.58 -1.69 4.16
C ALA A 17 12.10 -1.31 4.29
N LEU A 18 11.22 -2.04 3.63
CA LEU A 18 9.78 -1.79 3.75
C LEU A 18 9.30 -2.07 5.18
N ALA A 19 9.82 -3.13 5.80
CA ALA A 19 9.46 -3.46 7.18
C ALA A 19 9.83 -2.32 8.12
N ARG A 20 11.03 -1.76 7.96
CA ARG A 20 11.45 -0.62 8.80
C ARG A 20 10.56 0.59 8.57
N ALA A 21 10.20 0.85 7.32
CA ALA A 21 9.36 2.00 7.00
C ALA A 21 7.97 1.88 7.62
N CYS A 22 7.48 0.66 7.76
CA CYS A 22 6.15 0.42 8.31
C CYS A 22 6.16 0.10 9.81
N GLY A 23 7.34 -0.07 10.40
CA GLY A 23 7.45 -0.41 11.81
C GLY A 23 7.03 -1.83 12.12
N VAL A 24 7.26 -2.76 11.20
CA VAL A 24 6.88 -4.16 11.39
C VAL A 24 8.10 -5.05 11.13
N SER A 25 7.93 -6.35 11.39
CA SER A 25 8.99 -7.31 11.13
C SER A 25 9.05 -7.66 9.65
N GLN A 26 10.20 -8.14 9.20
CA GLN A 26 10.35 -8.60 7.82
C GLN A 26 9.39 -9.75 7.50
N PRO A 27 9.17 -10.75 8.38
CA PRO A 27 8.18 -11.77 8.11
C PRO A 27 6.76 -11.24 7.86
N ALA A 28 6.39 -10.12 8.47
CA ALA A 28 5.09 -9.52 8.20
C ALA A 28 5.01 -9.05 6.75
N VAL A 29 6.06 -8.41 6.25
CA VAL A 29 6.10 -7.97 4.86
C VAL A 29 6.05 -9.18 3.92
N PHE A 30 6.75 -10.25 4.26
CA PHE A 30 6.73 -11.47 3.46
C PHE A 30 5.31 -12.05 3.37
N ARG A 31 4.57 -12.05 4.49
CA ARG A 31 3.19 -12.52 4.48
C ARG A 31 2.31 -11.65 3.59
N TRP A 32 2.47 -10.34 3.65
CA TRP A 32 1.72 -9.42 2.79
C TRP A 32 1.98 -9.74 1.32
N LEU A 33 3.23 -9.95 0.98
CA LEU A 33 3.62 -10.27 -0.39
C LEU A 33 2.93 -11.55 -0.87
N ASN A 34 2.77 -12.51 0.02
CA ASN A 34 2.19 -13.79 -0.30
C ASN A 34 0.67 -13.85 -0.11
N GLY A 35 0.02 -12.71 0.03
CA GLY A 35 -1.43 -12.63 -0.01
C GLY A 35 -2.13 -12.40 1.32
N SER A 36 -1.38 -12.31 2.43
CA SER A 36 -2.01 -11.99 3.70
C SER A 36 -2.52 -10.56 3.68
N ARG A 37 -3.63 -10.34 4.37
CA ARG A 37 -4.26 -9.02 4.40
C ARG A 37 -3.40 -8.03 5.17
N VAL A 38 -3.25 -6.85 4.62
CA VAL A 38 -2.54 -5.76 5.28
C VAL A 38 -3.54 -5.01 6.17
N LYS A 39 -3.18 -4.81 7.44
CA LYS A 39 -4.04 -4.03 8.31
C LYS A 39 -4.08 -2.58 7.83
N ALA A 40 -5.25 -1.95 8.00
CA ALA A 40 -5.42 -0.56 7.58
C ALA A 40 -4.36 0.36 8.17
N ASP A 41 -3.89 0.05 9.37
CA ASP A 41 -2.88 0.86 10.05
C ASP A 41 -1.59 0.99 9.25
N TYR A 42 -1.27 0.00 8.42
CA TYR A 42 -0.01 -0.01 7.69
C TYR A 42 -0.14 0.40 6.23
N VAL A 43 -1.37 0.56 5.74
CA VAL A 43 -1.59 0.85 4.32
C VAL A 43 -0.98 2.17 3.90
N VAL A 44 -1.16 3.21 4.72
CA VAL A 44 -0.61 4.53 4.43
C VAL A 44 0.91 4.49 4.43
N ALA A 45 1.50 3.77 5.37
CA ALA A 45 2.96 3.65 5.45
C ALA A 45 3.52 2.94 4.21
N ILE A 46 2.84 1.90 3.75
CA ILE A 46 3.25 1.18 2.54
C ILE A 46 3.16 2.11 1.33
N SER A 47 2.08 2.86 1.22
CA SER A 47 1.90 3.79 0.12
C SER A 47 3.02 4.84 0.10
N ARG A 48 3.35 5.38 1.26
CA ARG A 48 4.43 6.36 1.36
C ARG A 48 5.79 5.76 1.02
N ALA A 49 6.05 4.55 1.49
CA ALA A 49 7.32 3.87 1.21
C ALA A 49 7.49 3.59 -0.28
N SER A 50 6.39 3.48 -1.01
CA SER A 50 6.43 3.26 -2.45
C SER A 50 6.34 4.56 -3.24
N ASN A 51 6.50 5.70 -2.59
CA ASN A 51 6.38 7.02 -3.22
C ASN A 51 5.03 7.20 -3.92
N GLY A 52 3.99 6.58 -3.37
CA GLY A 52 2.64 6.67 -3.90
C GLY A 52 2.35 5.74 -5.07
N GLU A 53 3.31 4.91 -5.47
CA GLU A 53 3.10 3.97 -6.56
C GLU A 53 2.13 2.85 -6.17
N ALA A 54 2.19 2.39 -4.93
CA ALA A 54 1.22 1.45 -4.41
C ALA A 54 0.16 2.26 -3.66
N LYS A 55 -1.00 2.44 -4.28
CA LYS A 55 -2.03 3.31 -3.72
C LYS A 55 -2.85 2.57 -2.66
N ALA A 56 -3.34 3.32 -1.68
CA ALA A 56 -4.06 2.72 -0.56
C ALA A 56 -5.27 1.90 -1.01
N HIS A 57 -6.05 2.42 -1.95
CA HIS A 57 -7.23 1.70 -2.43
C HIS A 57 -6.86 0.44 -3.24
N GLU A 58 -5.65 0.38 -3.77
CA GLU A 58 -5.15 -0.81 -4.46
C GLU A 58 -4.72 -1.87 -3.46
N ILE A 59 -4.14 -1.45 -2.34
CA ILE A 59 -3.70 -2.38 -1.30
C ILE A 59 -4.91 -2.96 -0.55
N ARG A 60 -5.89 -2.12 -0.26
CA ARG A 60 -7.10 -2.53 0.44
C ARG A 60 -8.35 -2.05 -0.29
N PRO A 61 -8.68 -2.67 -1.42
CA PRO A 61 -9.87 -2.27 -2.18
C PRO A 61 -11.19 -2.58 -1.48
N ASP A 62 -11.14 -3.38 -0.42
CA ASP A 62 -12.32 -3.73 0.36
C ASP A 62 -12.68 -2.67 1.41
N LEU A 63 -11.92 -1.58 1.50
CA LEU A 63 -12.18 -0.53 2.47
C LEU A 63 -12.39 0.82 1.76
N PRO A 64 -13.43 0.95 0.93
CA PRO A 64 -13.62 2.19 0.18
C PRO A 64 -13.96 3.39 1.05
N ASP A 65 -14.48 3.15 2.25
CA ASP A 65 -14.80 4.24 3.17
C ASP A 65 -13.55 4.86 3.78
N ILE A 66 -12.48 4.08 3.90
CA ILE A 66 -11.23 4.55 4.45
C ILE A 66 -10.27 4.94 3.35
N PHE A 67 -10.24 4.15 2.27
CA PHE A 67 -9.34 4.38 1.15
C PHE A 67 -10.16 4.45 -0.14
N PRO A 68 -10.84 5.57 -0.38
CA PRO A 68 -11.70 5.67 -1.57
C PRO A 68 -10.89 5.71 -2.86
N VAL A 69 -11.48 5.17 -3.90
CA VAL A 69 -10.90 5.26 -5.23
C VAL A 69 -11.04 6.71 -5.70
N PRO A 70 -9.97 7.35 -6.18
CA PRO A 70 -10.08 8.72 -6.66
C PRO A 70 -11.05 8.83 -7.82
N GLU A 71 -11.83 9.90 -7.80
CA GLU A 71 -12.80 10.16 -8.88
C GLU A 71 -12.07 10.75 -10.05
N PRO A 72 -12.17 10.13 -11.22
CA PRO A 72 -11.49 10.69 -12.39
C PRO A 72 -12.09 11.99 -12.86
N THR A 73 -13.36 12.25 -12.49
CA THR A 73 -13.98 13.43 -12.98
C THR A 73 -13.92 14.55 -12.07
N ASN A 74 -13.40 14.31 -11.02
CA ASN A 74 -13.49 15.29 -10.11
C ASN A 74 -12.95 16.50 -10.51
N GLU A 75 -12.61 16.42 -11.23
CA GLU A 75 -12.42 17.44 -11.60
C GLU A 75 -13.11 18.11 -11.99
N SER A 76 -13.13 17.97 -12.25
CA SER A 76 -13.67 18.71 -12.76
C SER A 76 -14.53 19.15 -12.17
N ALA A 77 -14.79 18.68 -11.80
CA ALA A 77 -15.69 19.06 -11.37
C ALA A 77 -15.62 20.05 -10.76
N GLY A 78 -15.16 20.01 -10.31
CA GLY A 78 -15.26 20.89 -9.65
C GLY A 78 -15.21 21.84 -10.07
N ALA A 79 -14.95 21.70 -10.63
CA ALA A 79 -14.90 22.65 -11.07
C ALA A 79 -15.60 23.36 -11.00
#